data_c594da2904a960dfe4342079a53d6eb4
#
_entry.id   c594da2904a960dfe4342079a53d6eb4
#
_cell.length_a   1.000
_cell.length_b   1.000
_cell.length_c   1.000
_cell.angle_alpha   90.00
_cell.angle_beta   90.00
_cell.angle_gamma   90.00
#
_symmetry.space_group_name_H-M   'P 1'
#
loop_
_entity.id
_entity.type
_entity.pdbx_description
1 polymer ?
#
loop_
_entity_poly.entity_id
_entity_poly.type
_entity_poly.pdbx_seq_one_letter_code
_entity_poly.pdbx_strand_id
1 'polypeptide(L)'
;MNKRITTDILKITAMVSMLTDHVAVAFAGFGMPAGIYWTMRCIGRLAFPIYVYFLVQGYIYTHSVGKYAIRLGLLAVISEIPYDMTVYGCFFDFRHNNVLFTLVLALLVLWATDSLYKKNRWLVPVAAVIVIWTAALSHILGLDYSYRCILLALIFYYARQYEVIMYTAAAIISAISGSLASLCLLYTSPSPRD
;
A
#
# COMPACT_ATOMS: atom_id res chain seq x y z
N MET A 1 20.32 1.50 -20.66
CA MET A 1 18.97 2.08 -20.49
C MET A 1 19.06 3.20 -19.46
N ASN A 2 18.53 4.38 -19.73
CA ASN A 2 18.70 5.55 -18.85
C ASN A 2 17.85 5.38 -17.59
N LYS A 3 18.48 5.39 -16.39
CA LYS A 3 17.80 5.16 -15.09
C LYS A 3 16.58 6.09 -14.85
N ARG A 4 16.63 7.32 -15.36
CA ARG A 4 15.52 8.29 -15.23
C ARG A 4 14.29 7.83 -16.04
N ILE A 5 14.46 7.39 -17.26
CA ILE A 5 13.37 6.91 -18.13
C ILE A 5 12.67 5.71 -17.47
N THR A 6 13.44 4.80 -16.89
CA THR A 6 12.88 3.63 -16.19
C THR A 6 12.06 4.03 -14.95
N THR A 7 12.52 5.01 -14.19
CA THR A 7 11.82 5.50 -12.99
C THR A 7 10.51 6.19 -13.36
N ASP A 8 10.49 7.01 -14.42
CA ASP A 8 9.29 7.72 -14.83
C ASP A 8 8.25 6.77 -15.44
N ILE A 9 8.68 5.78 -16.23
CA ILE A 9 7.81 4.71 -16.71
C ILE A 9 7.17 3.97 -15.53
N LEU A 10 7.94 3.63 -14.50
CA LEU A 10 7.42 2.92 -13.33
C LEU A 10 6.40 3.75 -12.55
N LYS A 11 6.59 5.07 -12.44
CA LYS A 11 5.62 5.99 -11.83
C LYS A 11 4.32 6.03 -12.63
N ILE A 12 4.43 6.19 -13.97
CA ILE A 12 3.26 6.21 -14.84
C ILE A 12 2.51 4.88 -14.77
N THR A 13 3.21 3.76 -14.77
CA THR A 13 2.60 2.43 -14.62
C THR A 13 1.85 2.33 -13.30
N ALA A 14 2.42 2.79 -12.18
CA ALA A 14 1.74 2.78 -10.89
C ALA A 14 0.48 3.67 -10.89
N MET A 15 0.55 4.86 -11.48
CA MET A 15 -0.58 5.77 -11.58
C MET A 15 -1.71 5.19 -12.43
N VAL A 16 -1.39 4.63 -13.60
CA VAL A 16 -2.38 3.98 -14.48
C VAL A 16 -3.01 2.77 -13.82
N SER A 17 -2.19 1.93 -13.18
CA SER A 17 -2.67 0.78 -12.39
C SER A 17 -3.64 1.21 -11.28
N MET A 18 -3.28 2.24 -10.51
CA MET A 18 -4.12 2.77 -9.43
C MET A 18 -5.43 3.35 -9.97
N LEU A 19 -5.36 4.10 -11.06
CA LEU A 19 -6.55 4.64 -11.72
C LEU A 19 -7.48 3.51 -12.19
N THR A 20 -6.93 2.45 -12.76
CA THR A 20 -7.70 1.26 -13.17
C THR A 20 -8.45 0.64 -11.99
N ASP A 21 -7.80 0.53 -10.81
CA ASP A 21 -8.43 0.04 -9.58
C ASP A 21 -9.61 0.92 -9.14
N HIS A 22 -9.41 2.24 -9.10
CA HIS A 22 -10.47 3.18 -8.70
C HIS A 22 -11.63 3.21 -9.69
N VAL A 23 -11.37 3.14 -10.98
CA VAL A 23 -12.41 3.02 -12.00
C VAL A 23 -13.22 1.74 -11.81
N ALA A 24 -12.58 0.60 -11.52
CA ALA A 24 -13.29 -0.64 -11.22
C ALA A 24 -14.24 -0.50 -10.03
N VAL A 25 -13.78 0.13 -8.94
CA VAL A 25 -14.61 0.37 -7.75
C VAL A 25 -15.76 1.32 -8.05
N ALA A 26 -15.50 2.44 -8.72
CA ALA A 26 -16.51 3.45 -9.05
C ALA A 26 -17.64 2.88 -9.93
N PHE A 27 -17.31 2.00 -10.87
CA PHE A 27 -18.28 1.43 -11.81
C PHE A 27 -18.84 0.06 -11.37
N ALA A 28 -18.44 -0.47 -10.22
CA ALA A 28 -18.93 -1.76 -9.71
C ALA A 28 -20.46 -1.80 -9.59
N GLY A 29 -21.09 -0.70 -9.15
CA GLY A 29 -22.54 -0.58 -8.99
C GLY A 29 -23.33 -0.39 -10.29
N PHE A 30 -22.67 -0.16 -11.44
CA PHE A 30 -23.31 0.10 -12.74
C PHE A 30 -23.41 -1.14 -13.65
N GLY A 31 -23.39 -2.36 -13.06
CA GLY A 31 -23.57 -3.60 -13.83
C GLY A 31 -22.32 -4.08 -14.56
N MET A 32 -21.13 -3.72 -14.10
CA MET A 32 -19.87 -4.19 -14.67
C MET A 32 -19.78 -5.73 -14.56
N PRO A 33 -19.45 -6.45 -15.65
CA PRO A 33 -19.23 -7.90 -15.60
C PRO A 33 -18.16 -8.28 -14.59
N ALA A 34 -18.42 -9.28 -13.75
CA ALA A 34 -17.52 -9.70 -12.67
C ALA A 34 -16.10 -9.98 -13.16
N GLY A 35 -15.94 -10.60 -14.34
CA GLY A 35 -14.62 -10.87 -14.92
C GLY A 35 -13.81 -9.62 -15.21
N ILE A 36 -14.44 -8.57 -15.75
CA ILE A 36 -13.80 -7.28 -16.03
C ILE A 36 -13.42 -6.60 -14.72
N TYR A 37 -14.34 -6.52 -13.76
CA TYR A 37 -14.09 -5.96 -12.43
C TYR A 37 -12.86 -6.57 -11.77
N TRP A 38 -12.78 -7.89 -11.72
CA TRP A 38 -11.67 -8.58 -11.09
C TRP A 38 -10.35 -8.43 -11.84
N THR A 39 -10.38 -8.42 -13.15
CA THR A 39 -9.16 -8.16 -13.95
C THR A 39 -8.61 -6.77 -13.67
N MET A 40 -9.48 -5.75 -13.64
CA MET A 40 -9.08 -4.38 -13.32
C MET A 40 -8.55 -4.26 -11.90
N ARG A 41 -9.18 -4.91 -10.91
CA ARG A 41 -8.71 -4.98 -9.52
C ARG A 41 -7.36 -5.66 -9.40
N CYS A 42 -7.10 -6.74 -10.13
CA CYS A 42 -5.80 -7.42 -10.13
C CYS A 42 -4.69 -6.52 -10.72
N ILE A 43 -4.97 -5.83 -11.82
CA ILE A 43 -4.05 -4.85 -12.41
C ILE A 43 -3.77 -3.73 -11.41
N GLY A 44 -4.82 -3.19 -10.78
CA GLY A 44 -4.72 -2.11 -9.81
C GLY A 44 -3.81 -2.42 -8.63
N ARG A 45 -3.81 -3.66 -8.17
CA ARG A 45 -2.99 -4.10 -7.03
C ARG A 45 -1.48 -4.09 -7.31
N LEU A 46 -1.06 -4.04 -8.58
CA LEU A 46 0.36 -3.86 -8.93
C LEU A 46 0.89 -2.49 -8.53
N ALA A 47 0.03 -1.49 -8.39
CA ALA A 47 0.42 -0.15 -7.96
C ALA A 47 1.03 -0.16 -6.54
N PHE A 48 0.47 -0.97 -5.63
CA PHE A 48 0.85 -0.98 -4.22
C PHE A 48 2.34 -1.23 -3.96
N PRO A 49 2.96 -2.33 -4.43
CA PRO A 49 4.39 -2.55 -4.20
C PRO A 49 5.27 -1.48 -4.86
N ILE A 50 4.83 -0.89 -5.97
CA ILE A 50 5.57 0.19 -6.64
C ILE A 50 5.55 1.46 -5.78
N TYR A 51 4.40 1.81 -5.18
CA TYR A 51 4.33 2.96 -4.26
C TYR A 51 5.17 2.75 -3.01
N VAL A 52 5.15 1.54 -2.42
CA VAL A 52 6.00 1.22 -1.27
C VAL A 52 7.48 1.30 -1.65
N TYR A 53 7.87 0.86 -2.84
CA TYR A 53 9.22 1.02 -3.35
C TYR A 53 9.61 2.50 -3.44
N PHE A 54 8.76 3.36 -4.01
CA PHE A 54 9.02 4.80 -4.08
C PHE A 54 9.05 5.47 -2.71
N LEU A 55 8.23 5.00 -1.76
CA LEU A 55 8.26 5.45 -0.37
C LEU A 55 9.64 5.24 0.25
N VAL A 56 10.18 4.02 0.10
CA VAL A 56 11.50 3.65 0.63
C VAL A 56 12.61 4.42 -0.09
N GLN A 57 12.54 4.58 -1.41
CA GLN A 57 13.48 5.42 -2.14
C GLN A 57 13.41 6.88 -1.66
N GLY A 58 12.21 7.42 -1.49
CA GLY A 58 12.01 8.76 -0.92
C GLY A 58 12.61 8.90 0.48
N TYR A 59 12.46 7.88 1.34
CA TYR A 59 13.08 7.85 2.66
C TYR A 59 14.61 7.89 2.60
N ILE A 60 15.22 7.10 1.70
CA ILE A 60 16.69 7.02 1.57
C ILE A 60 17.29 8.35 1.09
N TYR A 61 16.62 9.05 0.17
CA TYR A 61 17.12 10.26 -0.44
C TYR A 61 16.64 11.56 0.20
N THR A 62 15.72 11.49 1.19
CA THR A 62 15.22 12.72 1.83
C THR A 62 16.21 13.27 2.85
N HIS A 63 16.38 14.60 2.84
CA HIS A 63 17.12 15.29 3.90
C HIS A 63 16.31 15.47 5.20
N SER A 64 14.97 15.40 5.11
CA SER A 64 14.07 15.60 6.26
C SER A 64 12.86 14.69 6.18
N VAL A 65 12.89 13.62 6.97
CA VAL A 65 11.78 12.66 7.06
C VAL A 65 10.50 13.34 7.55
N GLY A 66 10.59 14.29 8.49
CA GLY A 66 9.42 15.03 8.99
C GLY A 66 8.72 15.82 7.88
N LYS A 67 9.48 16.55 7.04
CA LYS A 67 8.89 17.27 5.90
C LYS A 67 8.27 16.31 4.88
N TYR A 68 8.89 15.15 4.67
CA TYR A 68 8.36 14.12 3.78
C TYR A 68 7.05 13.54 4.33
N ALA A 69 7.02 13.19 5.62
CA ALA A 69 5.82 12.68 6.29
C ALA A 69 4.66 13.70 6.27
N ILE A 70 4.94 14.98 6.51
CA ILE A 70 3.92 16.04 6.44
C ILE A 70 3.35 16.16 5.03
N ARG A 71 4.19 16.20 3.99
CA ARG A 71 3.70 16.28 2.60
C ARG A 71 2.85 15.08 2.22
N LEU A 72 3.26 13.88 2.61
CA LEU A 72 2.52 12.66 2.34
C LEU A 72 1.21 12.63 3.15
N GLY A 73 1.23 13.08 4.41
CA GLY A 73 0.05 13.19 5.26
C GLY A 73 -0.97 14.22 4.74
N LEU A 74 -0.51 15.37 4.29
CA LEU A 74 -1.39 16.37 3.66
C LEU A 74 -2.04 15.81 2.39
N LEU A 75 -1.28 15.08 1.57
CA LEU A 75 -1.82 14.42 0.40
C LEU A 75 -2.84 13.34 0.79
N ALA A 76 -2.60 12.58 1.87
CA ALA A 76 -3.53 11.59 2.39
C ALA A 76 -4.87 12.22 2.78
N VAL A 77 -4.84 13.32 3.52
CA VAL A 77 -6.05 14.05 3.94
C VAL A 77 -6.81 14.61 2.74
N ILE A 78 -6.12 15.23 1.77
CA ILE A 78 -6.76 15.80 0.58
C ILE A 78 -7.40 14.71 -0.28
N SER A 79 -6.76 13.55 -0.40
CA SER A 79 -7.24 12.44 -1.22
C SER A 79 -8.32 11.59 -0.55
N GLU A 80 -8.58 11.78 0.76
CA GLU A 80 -9.65 11.10 1.46
C GLU A 80 -11.02 11.49 0.94
N ILE A 81 -11.24 12.78 0.70
CA ILE A 81 -12.53 13.30 0.21
C ILE A 81 -12.97 12.62 -1.09
N PRO A 82 -12.18 12.62 -2.20
CA PRO A 82 -12.58 11.94 -3.42
C PRO A 82 -12.66 10.41 -3.26
N TYR A 83 -11.87 9.83 -2.35
CA TYR A 83 -11.93 8.41 -2.06
C TYR A 83 -13.26 8.03 -1.41
N ASP A 84 -13.67 8.71 -0.34
CA ASP A 84 -14.92 8.46 0.37
C ASP A 84 -16.14 8.72 -0.51
N MET A 85 -16.11 9.77 -1.32
CA MET A 85 -17.17 10.05 -2.28
C MET A 85 -17.35 8.92 -3.30
N THR A 86 -16.24 8.30 -3.73
CA THR A 86 -16.27 7.24 -4.74
C THR A 86 -16.69 5.89 -4.15
N VAL A 87 -16.26 5.58 -2.93
CA VAL A 87 -16.46 4.27 -2.29
C VAL A 87 -17.76 4.23 -1.48
N TYR A 88 -18.05 5.30 -0.73
CA TYR A 88 -19.15 5.35 0.23
C TYR A 88 -20.26 6.34 -0.13
N GLY A 89 -20.05 7.19 -1.13
CA GLY A 89 -21.02 8.22 -1.51
C GLY A 89 -21.19 9.33 -0.47
N CYS A 90 -20.27 9.49 0.46
CA CYS A 90 -20.26 10.52 1.50
C CYS A 90 -18.94 11.30 1.52
N PHE A 91 -18.91 12.47 2.18
CA PHE A 91 -17.71 13.32 2.20
C PHE A 91 -16.63 12.80 3.15
N PHE A 92 -17.01 12.12 4.23
CA PHE A 92 -16.10 11.56 5.23
C PHE A 92 -16.63 10.26 5.79
N ASP A 93 -15.86 9.18 5.71
CA ASP A 93 -16.14 7.89 6.34
C ASP A 93 -14.85 7.31 6.93
N PHE A 94 -14.79 7.17 8.25
CA PHE A 94 -13.60 6.67 8.95
C PHE A 94 -13.52 5.15 9.04
N ARG A 95 -14.41 4.39 8.36
CA ARG A 95 -14.41 2.92 8.41
C ARG A 95 -13.23 2.30 7.68
N HIS A 96 -12.83 2.91 6.56
CA HIS A 96 -11.64 2.51 5.81
C HIS A 96 -10.97 3.76 5.24
N ASN A 97 -9.74 3.97 5.61
CA ASN A 97 -8.95 5.09 5.15
C ASN A 97 -8.14 4.72 3.90
N ASN A 98 -7.85 5.68 3.05
CA ASN A 98 -7.09 5.46 1.83
C ASN A 98 -5.67 4.95 2.10
N VAL A 99 -5.05 4.35 1.08
CA VAL A 99 -3.71 3.73 1.16
C VAL A 99 -2.60 4.71 1.57
N LEU A 100 -2.77 6.02 1.37
CA LEU A 100 -1.75 7.01 1.71
C LEU A 100 -1.54 7.14 3.22
N PHE A 101 -2.57 6.96 4.05
CA PHE A 101 -2.41 6.90 5.51
C PHE A 101 -1.55 5.71 5.93
N THR A 102 -1.73 4.57 5.28
CA THR A 102 -0.89 3.39 5.53
C THR A 102 0.57 3.64 5.12
N LEU A 103 0.80 4.36 4.01
CA LEU A 103 2.14 4.76 3.59
C LEU A 103 2.79 5.73 4.57
N VAL A 104 2.03 6.69 5.13
CA VAL A 104 2.55 7.59 6.20
C VAL A 104 2.96 6.78 7.41
N LEU A 105 2.11 5.85 7.86
CA LEU A 105 2.41 4.99 9.00
C LEU A 105 3.66 4.13 8.74
N ALA A 106 3.77 3.52 7.56
CA ALA A 106 4.93 2.73 7.17
C ALA A 106 6.21 3.57 7.14
N LEU A 107 6.14 4.83 6.67
CA LEU A 107 7.26 5.76 6.69
C LEU A 107 7.73 6.06 8.11
N LEU A 108 6.79 6.33 9.04
CA LEU A 108 7.12 6.63 10.43
C LEU A 108 7.72 5.41 11.15
N VAL A 109 7.18 4.21 10.90
CA VAL A 109 7.72 2.95 11.43
C VAL A 109 9.13 2.70 10.90
N LEU A 110 9.33 2.89 9.59
CA LEU A 110 10.64 2.75 8.96
C LEU A 110 11.67 3.72 9.58
N TRP A 111 11.29 4.98 9.75
CA TRP A 111 12.14 5.98 10.40
C TRP A 111 12.46 5.63 11.86
N ALA A 112 11.46 5.20 12.64
CA ALA A 112 11.66 4.82 14.03
C ALA A 112 12.59 3.61 14.17
N THR A 113 12.35 2.55 13.38
CA THR A 113 13.17 1.32 13.42
C THR A 113 14.60 1.57 12.95
N ASP A 114 14.80 2.34 11.89
CA ASP A 114 16.13 2.70 11.39
C ASP A 114 16.90 3.58 12.39
N SER A 115 16.23 4.54 13.02
CA SER A 115 16.81 5.41 14.07
C SER A 115 17.25 4.62 15.29
N LEU A 116 16.43 3.67 15.75
CA LEU A 116 16.77 2.79 16.87
C LEU A 116 17.94 1.86 16.53
N TYR A 117 17.92 1.26 15.35
CA TYR A 117 18.99 0.38 14.88
C TYR A 117 20.34 1.10 14.78
N LYS A 118 20.36 2.34 14.26
CA LYS A 118 21.57 3.18 14.17
C LYS A 118 22.07 3.62 15.52
N LYS A 119 21.17 3.86 16.49
CA LYS A 119 21.54 4.28 17.84
C LYS A 119 22.20 3.16 18.64
N ASN A 120 21.59 1.99 18.64
CA ASN A 120 22.11 0.80 19.36
C ASN A 120 21.42 -0.48 18.87
N ARG A 121 22.22 -1.47 18.49
CA ARG A 121 21.71 -2.81 18.08
C ARG A 121 20.89 -3.53 19.19
N TRP A 122 21.16 -3.25 20.46
CA TRP A 122 20.37 -3.78 21.58
C TRP A 122 18.93 -3.28 21.60
N LEU A 123 18.58 -2.24 20.83
CA LEU A 123 17.22 -1.73 20.69
C LEU A 123 16.38 -2.45 19.62
N VAL A 124 16.92 -3.48 18.97
CA VAL A 124 16.17 -4.29 17.98
C VAL A 124 14.88 -4.88 18.56
N PRO A 125 14.83 -5.42 19.81
CA PRO A 125 13.58 -5.88 20.39
C PRO A 125 12.53 -4.77 20.52
N VAL A 126 12.95 -3.55 20.86
CA VAL A 126 12.06 -2.37 20.95
C VAL A 126 11.51 -2.03 19.57
N ALA A 127 12.35 -2.07 18.54
CA ALA A 127 11.92 -1.88 17.15
C ALA A 127 10.88 -2.95 16.73
N ALA A 128 11.09 -4.20 17.10
CA ALA A 128 10.13 -5.28 16.83
C ALA A 128 8.77 -5.05 17.54
N VAL A 129 8.78 -4.60 18.78
CA VAL A 129 7.55 -4.23 19.52
C VAL A 129 6.82 -3.09 18.81
N ILE A 130 7.52 -2.05 18.34
CA ILE A 130 6.92 -0.96 17.58
C ILE A 130 6.24 -1.49 16.30
N VAL A 131 6.90 -2.37 15.56
CA VAL A 131 6.33 -2.96 14.33
C VAL A 131 5.08 -3.76 14.64
N ILE A 132 5.09 -4.59 15.67
CA ILE A 132 3.93 -5.41 16.07
C ILE A 132 2.76 -4.51 16.50
N TRP A 133 3.01 -3.53 17.35
CA TRP A 133 1.99 -2.58 17.82
C TRP A 133 1.38 -1.76 16.70
N THR A 134 2.20 -1.23 15.80
CA THR A 134 1.71 -0.45 14.65
C THR A 134 1.00 -1.32 13.64
N ALA A 135 1.39 -2.58 13.48
CA ALA A 135 0.67 -3.55 12.66
C ALA A 135 -0.74 -3.85 13.23
N ALA A 136 -0.85 -4.05 14.54
CA ALA A 136 -2.13 -4.23 15.22
C ALA A 136 -3.00 -2.96 15.13
N LEU A 137 -2.40 -1.79 15.38
CA LEU A 137 -3.10 -0.51 15.28
C LEU A 137 -3.63 -0.24 13.87
N SER A 138 -2.85 -0.53 12.84
CA SER A 138 -3.27 -0.36 11.44
C SER A 138 -4.47 -1.23 11.08
N HIS A 139 -4.58 -2.41 11.67
CA HIS A 139 -5.75 -3.28 11.51
C HIS A 139 -6.99 -2.71 12.21
N ILE A 140 -6.83 -2.20 13.43
CA ILE A 140 -7.92 -1.58 14.21
C ILE A 140 -8.44 -0.31 13.52
N LEU A 141 -7.55 0.49 12.92
CA LEU A 141 -7.91 1.72 12.20
C LEU A 141 -8.48 1.49 10.80
N GLY A 142 -8.66 0.25 10.38
CA GLY A 142 -9.21 -0.07 9.04
C GLY A 142 -8.33 0.44 7.89
N LEU A 143 -7.00 0.53 8.08
CA LEU A 143 -6.09 1.02 7.05
C LEU A 143 -5.94 -0.01 5.92
N ASP A 144 -6.03 0.47 4.69
CA ASP A 144 -5.78 -0.35 3.51
C ASP A 144 -4.38 -0.95 3.54
N TYR A 145 -4.26 -2.23 3.16
CA TYR A 145 -3.01 -3.02 3.21
C TYR A 145 -2.35 -3.15 4.59
N SER A 146 -2.80 -2.42 5.64
CA SER A 146 -2.45 -2.62 7.05
C SER A 146 -0.97 -3.03 7.27
N TYR A 147 -0.72 -4.12 8.01
CA TYR A 147 0.61 -4.64 8.33
C TYR A 147 1.46 -5.03 7.10
N ARG A 148 0.82 -5.35 5.95
CA ARG A 148 1.52 -5.74 4.71
C ARG A 148 2.36 -4.59 4.16
N CYS A 149 1.87 -3.37 4.25
CA CYS A 149 2.61 -2.17 3.83
C CYS A 149 3.85 -1.96 4.68
N ILE A 150 3.71 -2.06 6.01
CA ILE A 150 4.82 -1.92 6.95
C ILE A 150 5.89 -2.99 6.69
N LEU A 151 5.45 -4.25 6.56
CA LEU A 151 6.34 -5.37 6.31
C LEU A 151 7.11 -5.20 4.99
N LEU A 152 6.40 -4.84 3.92
CA LEU A 152 7.01 -4.65 2.61
C LEU A 152 8.00 -3.47 2.60
N ALA A 153 7.69 -2.36 3.28
CA ALA A 153 8.59 -1.23 3.41
C ALA A 153 9.88 -1.60 4.15
N LEU A 154 9.77 -2.37 5.23
CA LEU A 154 10.93 -2.87 5.98
C LEU A 154 11.77 -3.84 5.13
N ILE A 155 11.15 -4.76 4.40
CA ILE A 155 11.86 -5.67 3.49
C ILE A 155 12.59 -4.87 2.41
N PHE A 156 11.92 -3.92 1.76
CA PHE A 156 12.55 -3.10 0.72
C PHE A 156 13.71 -2.25 1.24
N TYR A 157 13.66 -1.83 2.49
CA TYR A 157 14.74 -1.06 3.09
C TYR A 157 15.92 -1.92 3.53
N TYR A 158 15.67 -2.98 4.30
CA TYR A 158 16.74 -3.81 4.87
C TYR A 158 17.31 -4.82 3.87
N ALA A 159 16.51 -5.32 2.94
CA ALA A 159 16.94 -6.25 1.89
C ALA A 159 17.31 -5.55 0.57
N ARG A 160 17.49 -4.24 0.55
CA ARG A 160 17.74 -3.44 -0.67
C ARG A 160 18.95 -3.88 -1.50
N GLN A 161 19.92 -4.56 -0.89
CA GLN A 161 21.09 -5.12 -1.57
C GLN A 161 20.80 -6.47 -2.25
N TYR A 162 19.65 -7.08 -1.95
CA TYR A 162 19.21 -8.37 -2.48
C TYR A 162 17.98 -8.20 -3.36
N GLU A 163 18.17 -7.86 -4.64
CA GLU A 163 17.08 -7.58 -5.57
C GLU A 163 16.06 -8.73 -5.65
N VAL A 164 16.56 -9.98 -5.65
CA VAL A 164 15.71 -11.18 -5.71
C VAL A 164 14.74 -11.22 -4.53
N ILE A 165 15.20 -10.90 -3.31
CA ILE A 165 14.36 -10.88 -2.11
C ILE A 165 13.29 -9.80 -2.22
N MET A 166 13.63 -8.61 -2.73
CA MET A 166 12.67 -7.54 -2.92
C MET A 166 11.56 -7.92 -3.92
N TYR A 167 11.94 -8.48 -5.08
CA TYR A 167 10.96 -8.86 -6.10
C TYR A 167 10.10 -10.03 -5.66
N THR A 168 10.67 -11.04 -5.01
CA THR A 168 9.90 -12.18 -4.49
C THR A 168 8.94 -11.77 -3.37
N ALA A 169 9.36 -10.91 -2.45
CA ALA A 169 8.49 -10.38 -1.40
C ALA A 169 7.34 -9.57 -1.99
N ALA A 170 7.62 -8.69 -2.96
CA ALA A 170 6.59 -7.92 -3.66
C ALA A 170 5.58 -8.84 -4.36
N ALA A 171 6.06 -9.86 -5.07
CA ALA A 171 5.21 -10.82 -5.77
C ALA A 171 4.34 -11.63 -4.79
N ILE A 172 4.90 -12.14 -3.70
CA ILE A 172 4.18 -12.91 -2.68
C ILE A 172 3.09 -12.06 -2.02
N ILE A 173 3.43 -10.84 -1.58
CA ILE A 173 2.47 -9.95 -0.91
C ILE A 173 1.35 -9.53 -1.87
N SER A 174 1.68 -9.26 -3.14
CA SER A 174 0.69 -8.96 -4.17
C SER A 174 -0.23 -10.16 -4.46
N ALA A 175 0.34 -11.36 -4.55
CA ALA A 175 -0.42 -12.60 -4.76
C ALA A 175 -1.38 -12.89 -3.59
N ILE A 176 -0.89 -12.78 -2.34
CA ILE A 176 -1.73 -12.97 -1.15
C ILE A 176 -2.86 -11.93 -1.10
N SER A 177 -2.59 -10.70 -1.48
CA SER A 177 -3.61 -9.64 -1.54
C SER A 177 -4.65 -9.92 -2.63
N GLY A 178 -4.26 -10.51 -3.75
CA GLY A 178 -5.15 -10.94 -4.84
C GLY A 178 -5.93 -12.22 -4.51
N SER A 179 -5.29 -13.24 -3.92
CA SER A 179 -5.89 -14.54 -3.65
C SER A 179 -6.97 -14.49 -2.56
N LEU A 180 -6.81 -13.64 -1.53
CA LEU A 180 -7.86 -13.44 -0.52
C LEU A 180 -9.13 -12.81 -1.14
N ALA A 181 -8.98 -11.90 -2.10
CA ALA A 181 -10.09 -11.37 -2.86
C ALA A 181 -10.74 -12.45 -3.76
N SER A 182 -9.95 -13.34 -4.35
CA SER A 182 -10.42 -14.46 -5.17
C SER A 182 -11.14 -15.52 -4.33
N LEU A 183 -10.65 -15.79 -3.10
CA LEU A 183 -11.30 -16.72 -2.17
C LEU A 183 -12.64 -16.19 -1.65
N CYS A 184 -12.74 -14.89 -1.35
CA CYS A 184 -14.02 -14.27 -1.02
C CYS A 184 -15.05 -14.40 -2.15
N LEU A 185 -14.61 -14.37 -3.41
CA LEU A 185 -15.49 -14.52 -4.57
C LEU A 185 -16.00 -15.93 -4.79
N LEU A 186 -15.17 -16.95 -4.59
CA LEU A 186 -15.62 -18.33 -4.64
C LEU A 186 -16.69 -18.61 -3.58
N TYR A 187 -16.67 -17.82 -2.49
CA TYR A 187 -17.66 -17.95 -1.40
C TYR A 187 -18.91 -17.09 -1.58
N THR A 188 -18.84 -16.00 -2.35
CA THR A 188 -19.96 -15.06 -2.59
C THR A 188 -20.55 -15.14 -3.98
N SER A 189 -20.06 -16.06 -4.82
CA SER A 189 -20.68 -16.32 -6.12
C SER A 189 -22.09 -16.88 -5.89
N PRO A 190 -23.17 -16.18 -6.28
CA PRO A 190 -24.50 -16.75 -6.21
C PRO A 190 -24.53 -18.03 -7.05
N SER A 191 -25.01 -19.10 -6.43
CA SER A 191 -25.24 -20.37 -7.11
C SER A 191 -26.12 -20.11 -8.34
N PRO A 192 -25.79 -20.67 -9.51
CA PRO A 192 -26.66 -20.52 -10.71
C PRO A 192 -28.01 -21.24 -10.62
N ARG A 193 -28.57 -21.36 -9.43
CA ARG A 193 -29.82 -22.06 -9.14
C ARG A 193 -30.76 -21.29 -8.21
N ASP A 194 -30.79 -19.97 -8.34
CA ASP A 194 -31.90 -19.18 -7.75
C ASP A 194 -32.40 -18.17 -8.77
#